data_a35e637996a04684a5998f54743c20e1
#
_entry.id   a35e637996a04684a5998f54743c20e1
#
_cell.length_a   1.000
_cell.length_b   1.000
_cell.length_c   1.000
_cell.angle_alpha   90.00
_cell.angle_beta   90.00
_cell.angle_gamma   90.00
#
_symmetry.space_group_name_H-M   'P 1'
#
loop_
_entity.id
_entity.type
_entity.pdbx_description
1 polymer ?
#
loop_
_entity_poly.entity_id
_entity_poly.type
_entity_poly.pdbx_seq_one_letter_code
_entity_poly.pdbx_strand_id
1 'polypeptide(L)'
;MEVEDPEVRFTNTGIAVTNLRVAVTQRVQQDGQWRDGDTSFFKVNVWRGQAEHLADSLSKGDRVMVTGRLRQRSWETPEGDKRSVTEIEADEVGASLKWATAKVERTSQRGNGDR
;
A
#
# COMPACT_ATOMS: atom_id res chain seq x y z
N MET A 1 -5.29 -2.47 -7.82
CA MET A 1 -5.31 -1.80 -6.52
C MET A 1 -5.20 -0.31 -6.68
N GLU A 2 -5.96 0.43 -5.92
CA GLU A 2 -5.94 1.89 -5.99
C GLU A 2 -5.57 2.45 -4.64
N VAL A 3 -4.79 3.50 -4.67
CA VAL A 3 -4.26 4.12 -3.47
C VAL A 3 -5.16 5.25 -3.00
N GLU A 4 -5.29 5.38 -1.67
CA GLU A 4 -5.95 6.53 -1.07
C GLU A 4 -4.93 7.30 -0.26
N ASP A 5 -4.79 8.56 -0.56
CA ASP A 5 -4.04 9.58 0.19
C ASP A 5 -2.77 9.08 0.90
N PRO A 6 -1.73 8.78 0.16
CA PRO A 6 -0.49 8.36 0.79
C PRO A 6 0.18 9.53 1.51
N GLU A 7 0.47 9.34 2.78
CA GLU A 7 1.13 10.34 3.60
C GLU A 7 2.31 9.73 4.31
N VAL A 8 3.40 10.48 4.37
CA VAL A 8 4.57 10.05 5.12
C VAL A 8 4.46 10.56 6.55
N ARG A 9 4.71 9.68 7.49
CA ARG A 9 4.81 10.04 8.89
C ARG A 9 6.14 9.51 9.39
N PHE A 10 6.56 10.00 10.54
CA PHE A 10 7.81 9.54 11.12
C PHE A 10 7.53 8.96 12.50
N THR A 11 8.17 7.83 12.78
CA THR A 11 8.04 7.22 14.10
C THR A 11 8.80 8.04 15.11
N ASN A 12 8.68 7.67 16.39
CA ASN A 12 9.38 8.36 17.46
C ASN A 12 10.88 8.30 17.28
N THR A 13 11.38 7.31 16.55
CA THR A 13 12.81 7.19 16.30
C THR A 13 13.21 7.82 14.97
N GLY A 14 12.29 8.51 14.29
CA GLY A 14 12.63 9.22 13.06
C GLY A 14 12.59 8.38 11.81
N ILE A 15 11.97 7.21 11.86
CA ILE A 15 11.88 6.34 10.68
C ILE A 15 10.62 6.68 9.89
N ALA A 16 10.78 6.90 8.59
CA ALA A 16 9.67 7.22 7.72
C ALA A 16 8.77 6.02 7.53
N VAL A 17 7.48 6.22 7.58
CA VAL A 17 6.49 5.18 7.31
C VAL A 17 5.31 5.79 6.59
N THR A 18 4.77 5.08 5.63
CA THR A 18 3.55 5.46 4.96
C THR A 18 2.54 4.33 5.14
N ASN A 19 1.36 4.69 5.60
CA ASN A 19 0.27 3.74 5.72
C ASN A 19 -0.68 4.01 4.58
N LEU A 20 -0.74 3.08 3.64
CA LEU A 20 -1.63 3.22 2.50
C LEU A 20 -2.89 2.43 2.73
N ARG A 21 -3.97 2.94 2.24
CA ARG A 21 -5.17 2.15 2.15
C ARG A 21 -5.38 1.86 0.68
N VAL A 22 -5.36 0.59 0.30
CA VAL A 22 -5.52 0.20 -1.09
C VAL A 22 -6.81 -0.57 -1.26
N ALA A 23 -7.51 -0.27 -2.33
CA ALA A 23 -8.77 -0.91 -2.64
C ALA A 23 -8.53 -1.92 -3.76
N VAL A 24 -9.03 -3.13 -3.56
CA VAL A 24 -8.96 -4.18 -4.57
C VAL A 24 -10.37 -4.58 -4.91
N THR A 25 -10.77 -4.33 -6.15
CA THR A 25 -12.10 -4.69 -6.62
C THR A 25 -11.97 -5.90 -7.50
N GLN A 26 -12.67 -6.95 -7.15
CA GLN A 26 -12.64 -8.15 -7.96
C GLN A 26 -13.52 -7.96 -9.17
N ARG A 27 -13.07 -8.48 -10.31
CA ARG A 27 -13.89 -8.52 -11.50
C ARG A 27 -14.44 -9.93 -11.62
N VAL A 28 -15.74 -10.05 -11.73
CA VAL A 28 -16.38 -11.35 -11.82
C VAL A 28 -17.13 -11.43 -13.15
N GLN A 29 -17.18 -12.64 -13.70
CA GLN A 29 -17.92 -12.88 -14.92
C GLN A 29 -19.26 -13.51 -14.57
N GLN A 30 -20.33 -12.87 -14.99
CA GLN A 30 -21.65 -13.35 -14.68
C GLN A 30 -22.50 -13.18 -15.93
N ASP A 31 -23.11 -14.26 -16.35
CA ASP A 31 -23.97 -14.25 -17.54
C ASP A 31 -23.23 -13.72 -18.76
N GLY A 32 -21.97 -14.08 -18.90
CA GLY A 32 -21.17 -13.66 -20.03
C GLY A 32 -20.67 -12.23 -19.99
N GLN A 33 -20.93 -11.52 -18.90
CA GLN A 33 -20.49 -10.14 -18.78
C GLN A 33 -19.59 -9.96 -17.59
N TRP A 34 -18.63 -9.06 -17.74
CA TRP A 34 -17.73 -8.72 -16.63
C TRP A 34 -18.37 -7.64 -15.79
N ARG A 35 -18.36 -7.84 -14.49
CA ARG A 35 -18.89 -6.89 -13.53
C ARG A 35 -17.91 -6.69 -12.41
N ASP A 36 -18.01 -5.56 -11.75
CA ASP A 36 -17.26 -5.34 -10.54
C ASP A 36 -17.92 -6.14 -9.42
N GLY A 37 -17.13 -6.93 -8.74
CA GLY A 37 -17.59 -7.66 -7.57
C GLY A 37 -17.30 -6.87 -6.33
N ASP A 38 -17.00 -7.58 -5.26
CA ASP A 38 -16.75 -6.95 -3.97
C ASP A 38 -15.44 -6.18 -3.99
N THR A 39 -15.40 -5.10 -3.24
CA THR A 39 -14.18 -4.35 -3.04
C THR A 39 -13.65 -4.62 -1.64
N SER A 40 -12.40 -4.98 -1.56
CA SER A 40 -11.71 -5.19 -0.30
C SER A 40 -10.68 -4.10 -0.10
N PHE A 41 -10.50 -3.71 1.16
CA PHE A 41 -9.52 -2.67 1.49
C PHE A 41 -8.43 -3.28 2.34
N PHE A 42 -7.20 -2.92 2.02
CA PHE A 42 -6.04 -3.41 2.76
C PHE A 42 -5.23 -2.22 3.25
N LYS A 43 -4.74 -2.34 4.47
CA LYS A 43 -3.80 -1.36 4.99
C LYS A 43 -2.41 -1.86 4.67
N VAL A 44 -1.62 -1.05 4.01
CA VAL A 44 -0.28 -1.41 3.59
C VAL A 44 0.70 -0.49 4.27
N ASN A 45 1.69 -1.05 4.93
CA ASN A 45 2.72 -0.28 5.61
C ASN A 45 3.99 -0.30 4.77
N VAL A 46 4.50 0.86 4.45
CA VAL A 46 5.71 1.02 3.65
C VAL A 46 6.69 1.83 4.49
N TRP A 47 7.94 1.42 4.51
CA TRP A 47 8.92 1.97 5.44
C TRP A 47 10.10 2.63 4.76
N ARG A 48 10.70 3.59 5.45
CA ARG A 48 12.01 4.18 5.12
C ARG A 48 12.00 4.91 3.79
N GLY A 49 13.06 4.82 3.03
CA GLY A 49 13.17 5.55 1.78
C GLY A 49 12.07 5.26 0.78
N GLN A 50 11.62 4.01 0.74
CA GLN A 50 10.53 3.67 -0.15
C GLN A 50 9.24 4.42 0.22
N ALA A 51 9.01 4.65 1.52
CA ALA A 51 7.85 5.42 1.94
C ALA A 51 7.92 6.85 1.41
N GLU A 52 9.10 7.44 1.46
CA GLU A 52 9.28 8.80 0.95
C GLU A 52 9.14 8.85 -0.56
N HIS A 53 9.74 7.89 -1.26
CA HIS A 53 9.64 7.83 -2.72
C HIS A 53 8.19 7.66 -3.15
N LEU A 54 7.45 6.85 -2.41
CA LEU A 54 6.07 6.59 -2.74
C LEU A 54 5.23 7.84 -2.59
N ALA A 55 5.43 8.59 -1.53
CA ALA A 55 4.67 9.80 -1.30
C ALA A 55 4.94 10.83 -2.39
N ASP A 56 6.15 10.85 -2.93
CA ASP A 56 6.48 11.78 -4.01
C ASP A 56 6.00 11.30 -5.38
N SER A 57 5.57 10.05 -5.48
CA SER A 57 5.26 9.46 -6.77
C SER A 57 3.79 9.16 -6.99
N LEU A 58 3.08 8.80 -5.94
CA LEU A 58 1.71 8.30 -6.07
C LEU A 58 0.69 9.23 -5.47
N SER A 59 -0.47 9.25 -6.07
CA SER A 59 -1.58 10.07 -5.62
C SER A 59 -2.82 9.20 -5.48
N LYS A 60 -3.82 9.75 -4.82
CA LYS A 60 -5.07 9.05 -4.65
C LYS A 60 -5.63 8.63 -6.00
N GLY A 61 -6.07 7.42 -6.09
CA GLY A 61 -6.65 6.86 -7.31
C GLY A 61 -5.68 6.17 -8.22
N ASP A 62 -4.38 6.29 -7.95
CA ASP A 62 -3.39 5.61 -8.78
C ASP A 62 -3.46 4.10 -8.58
N ARG A 63 -3.21 3.38 -9.64
CA ARG A 63 -3.18 1.93 -9.58
C ARG A 63 -1.77 1.47 -9.22
N VAL A 64 -1.67 0.58 -8.24
CA VAL A 64 -0.37 0.14 -7.74
C VAL A 64 -0.28 -1.37 -7.68
N MET A 65 0.94 -1.84 -7.62
CA MET A 65 1.26 -3.23 -7.34
C MET A 65 2.01 -3.26 -6.03
N VAL A 66 1.65 -4.21 -5.17
CA VAL A 66 2.27 -4.34 -3.85
C VAL A 66 2.67 -5.78 -3.65
N THR A 67 3.91 -5.98 -3.22
CA THR A 67 4.35 -7.29 -2.74
C THR A 67 4.72 -7.14 -1.28
N GLY A 68 4.44 -8.16 -0.50
CA GLY A 68 4.74 -8.09 0.92
C GLY A 68 4.18 -9.27 1.67
N ARG A 69 4.14 -9.13 2.98
CA ARG A 69 3.67 -10.20 3.87
C ARG A 69 2.45 -9.75 4.62
N LEU A 70 1.54 -10.67 4.82
CA LEU A 70 0.38 -10.39 5.66
C LEU A 70 0.79 -10.46 7.12
N ARG A 71 0.26 -9.54 7.88
CA ARG A 71 0.51 -9.52 9.31
C ARG A 71 -0.79 -9.20 10.02
N GLN A 72 -1.16 -10.03 10.97
CA GLN A 72 -2.35 -9.83 11.74
C GLN A 72 -1.97 -9.25 13.09
N ARG A 73 -2.64 -8.19 13.50
CA ARG A 73 -2.47 -7.63 14.82
C ARG A 73 -3.78 -7.73 15.56
N SER A 74 -3.70 -8.04 16.84
CA SER A 74 -4.86 -8.17 17.70
C SER A 74 -4.66 -7.36 18.95
N TRP A 75 -5.74 -6.81 19.45
CA TRP A 75 -5.68 -6.06 20.71
C TRP A 75 -7.04 -6.11 21.37
N GLU A 76 -7.06 -5.71 22.64
CA GLU A 76 -8.29 -5.68 23.39
C GLU A 76 -8.61 -4.24 23.73
N THR A 77 -9.85 -3.84 23.52
CA THR A 77 -10.28 -2.49 23.83
C THR A 77 -10.51 -2.35 25.34
N PRO A 78 -10.55 -1.10 25.83
CA PRO A 78 -10.85 -0.92 27.25
C PRO A 78 -12.18 -1.54 27.69
N GLU A 79 -13.12 -1.71 26.77
CA GLU A 79 -14.38 -2.34 27.09
C GLU A 79 -14.32 -3.87 27.10
N GLY A 80 -13.15 -4.41 26.79
CA GLY A 80 -13.00 -5.86 26.79
C GLY A 80 -13.26 -6.53 25.48
N ASP A 81 -13.54 -5.78 24.41
CA ASP A 81 -13.75 -6.36 23.11
C ASP A 81 -12.42 -6.70 22.45
N LYS A 82 -12.37 -7.83 21.80
CA LYS A 82 -11.19 -8.21 21.04
C LYS A 82 -11.32 -7.74 19.62
N ARG A 83 -10.26 -7.12 19.12
CA ARG A 83 -10.22 -6.61 17.76
C ARG A 83 -8.99 -7.13 17.05
N SER A 84 -9.08 -7.27 15.75
CA SER A 84 -7.92 -7.65 14.97
C SER A 84 -7.99 -6.96 13.62
N VAL A 85 -6.82 -6.78 13.01
CA VAL A 85 -6.72 -6.22 11.69
C VAL A 85 -5.59 -6.94 10.97
N THR A 86 -5.79 -7.19 9.68
CA THR A 86 -4.75 -7.79 8.85
C THR A 86 -4.17 -6.69 7.98
N GLU A 87 -2.86 -6.58 8.03
CA GLU A 87 -2.13 -5.55 7.29
C GLU A 87 -1.12 -6.23 6.38
N ILE A 88 -0.65 -5.48 5.39
CA ILE A 88 0.42 -5.94 4.53
C ILE A 88 1.66 -5.13 4.87
N GLU A 89 2.74 -5.83 5.24
CA GLU A 89 4.04 -5.18 5.38
C GLU A 89 4.69 -5.26 4.02
N ALA A 90 4.78 -4.15 3.33
CA ALA A 90 5.21 -4.15 1.95
C ALA A 90 6.70 -4.40 1.84
N ASP A 91 7.07 -5.26 0.91
CA ASP A 91 8.46 -5.38 0.49
C ASP A 91 8.73 -4.36 -0.60
N GLU A 92 7.78 -4.21 -1.51
CA GLU A 92 7.96 -3.31 -2.63
C GLU A 92 6.61 -2.81 -3.13
N VAL A 93 6.55 -1.55 -3.50
CA VAL A 93 5.35 -0.94 -4.06
C VAL A 93 5.74 -0.26 -5.35
N GLY A 94 4.92 -0.40 -6.38
CA GLY A 94 5.19 0.24 -7.65
C GLY A 94 3.93 0.70 -8.33
N ALA A 95 4.08 1.64 -9.22
CA ALA A 95 2.97 2.11 -10.04
C ALA A 95 2.66 1.06 -11.10
N SER A 96 1.38 0.84 -11.37
CA SER A 96 0.98 -0.06 -12.44
C SER A 96 0.97 0.71 -13.75
N LEU A 97 1.54 0.14 -14.77
CA LEU A 97 1.57 0.78 -16.09
C LEU A 97 0.46 0.27 -17.00
N LYS A 98 -0.48 -0.47 -16.45
CA LYS A 98 -1.53 -1.03 -17.29
C LYS A 98 -2.34 0.06 -17.97
N TRP A 99 -2.65 1.14 -17.28
CA TRP A 99 -3.46 2.21 -17.84
C TRP A 99 -2.83 3.59 -17.65
N ALA A 100 -1.55 3.63 -17.32
CA ALA A 100 -0.88 4.90 -17.07
C ALA A 100 0.57 4.78 -17.48
N THR A 101 1.19 5.91 -17.70
CA THR A 101 2.63 5.95 -17.92
C THR A 101 3.29 6.49 -16.68
N ALA A 102 4.52 6.12 -16.46
CA ALA A 102 5.29 6.64 -15.34
C ALA A 102 6.69 6.94 -15.81
N LYS A 103 7.26 7.98 -15.24
CA LYS A 103 8.62 8.36 -15.53
C LYS A 103 9.45 8.03 -14.32
N VAL A 104 10.50 7.25 -14.51
CA VAL A 104 11.33 6.82 -13.40
C VAL A 104 12.50 7.78 -13.24
N GLU A 105 12.68 8.20 -11.98
CA GLU A 105 13.77 9.06 -11.64
C GLU A 105 14.58 8.38 -10.57
N ARG A 106 15.84 8.08 -10.84
CA ARG A 106 16.66 7.39 -9.88
C ARG A 106 17.07 8.30 -8.77
N THR A 107 16.97 7.81 -7.53
CA THR A 107 17.49 8.55 -6.40
C THR A 107 18.89 8.06 -6.10
N SER A 108 19.64 8.91 -5.44
CA SER A 108 20.99 8.61 -5.10
C SER A 108 21.04 7.78 -3.87
N GLN A 109 20.85 6.54 -4.00
CA GLN A 109 20.71 5.78 -2.85
C GLN A 109 21.85 5.11 -2.42
N ARG A 110 22.85 5.37 -2.47
CA ARG A 110 23.78 4.72 -2.06
C ARG A 110 23.63 4.06 -0.95
N GLY A 111 24.04 3.40 -0.74
CA GLY A 111 24.03 2.75 0.38
C GLY A 111 22.98 1.86 0.52
N ASN A 112 22.27 1.83 -0.03
CA ASN A 112 21.32 1.02 0.29
C ASN A 112 20.86 0.51 -0.82
N GLY A 113 21.28 0.75 -1.39
CA GLY A 113 20.83 0.28 -2.28
C GLY A 113 20.87 -0.74 -2.85
N ASP A 114 21.14 -0.91 -2.79
CA ASP A 114 21.15 -1.77 -3.23
C ASP A 114 20.72 -2.75 -3.13
N ARG A 115 20.37 -2.89 -3.09
CA ARG A 115 19.94 -3.84 -2.94
C ARG A 115 19.87 -4.36 -3.10
#